data_4307ba602e96ebff09d8f1dd8a283515
#
_entry.id   4307ba602e96ebff09d8f1dd8a283515
#
_cell.length_a   1.000
_cell.length_b   1.000
_cell.length_c   1.000
_cell.angle_alpha   90.00
_cell.angle_beta   90.00
_cell.angle_gamma   90.00
#
_symmetry.space_group_name_H-M   'P 1'
#
loop_
_entity.id
_entity.type
_entity.pdbx_description
1 polymer ?
#
loop_
_entity_poly.entity_id
_entity_poly.type
_entity_poly.pdbx_seq_one_letter_code
_entity_poly.pdbx_strand_id
1 'polypeptide(L)'
;MKYLLLVCVEEPPEPPLETAEEIASWDVEGEDIKPWLSEVDGGGIRLFGSQVSKPANASTVRVRDGEMIVSDGPFAETKEWMAGFDIIECDSMAQAIEIAARHPVAKFGMIEVRPFRPLPRD
;
A
#
# COMPACT_ATOMS: atom_id res chain seq x y z
N MET A 1 4.08 13.16 -13.95
CA MET A 1 4.94 12.68 -12.87
C MET A 1 4.25 11.58 -12.09
N LYS A 2 4.99 10.58 -11.67
CA LYS A 2 4.40 9.45 -10.96
C LYS A 2 4.57 9.57 -9.45
N TYR A 3 3.59 9.07 -8.74
CA TYR A 3 3.56 9.09 -7.27
C TYR A 3 3.10 7.75 -6.75
N LEU A 4 3.67 7.35 -5.61
CA LEU A 4 3.25 6.16 -4.89
C LEU A 4 2.36 6.62 -3.73
N LEU A 5 1.19 6.03 -3.64
CA LEU A 5 0.28 6.20 -2.51
C LEU A 5 0.40 4.95 -1.65
N LEU A 6 0.92 5.12 -0.44
CA LEU A 6 0.99 4.03 0.53
C LEU A 6 -0.22 4.14 1.45
N VAL A 7 -1.10 3.15 1.37
CA VAL A 7 -2.33 3.10 2.16
C VAL A 7 -2.00 2.46 3.49
N CYS A 8 -2.03 3.23 4.55
CA CYS A 8 -1.60 2.80 5.88
C CYS A 8 -2.75 2.85 6.88
N VAL A 9 -2.82 1.83 7.72
CA VAL A 9 -3.82 1.73 8.78
C VAL A 9 -3.15 1.35 10.09
N GLU A 10 -3.84 1.58 11.19
CA GLU A 10 -3.43 1.12 12.51
C GLU A 10 -4.07 -0.25 12.78
N GLU A 11 -3.64 -0.92 13.81
CA GLU A 11 -4.21 -2.18 14.28
C GLU A 11 -4.19 -3.31 13.26
N PRO A 12 -3.02 -3.95 13.07
CA PRO A 12 -2.95 -5.10 12.19
C PRO A 12 -3.82 -6.25 12.72
N PRO A 13 -4.58 -6.91 11.85
CA PRO A 13 -5.37 -8.06 12.26
C PRO A 13 -4.46 -9.24 12.62
N GLU A 14 -4.84 -9.97 13.65
CA GLU A 14 -4.21 -11.20 14.07
C GLU A 14 -5.26 -12.29 14.27
N PRO A 15 -4.95 -13.52 14.08
CA PRO A 15 -3.66 -14.14 13.71
C PRO A 15 -3.34 -13.97 12.22
N PRO A 16 -2.14 -14.39 11.78
CA PRO A 16 -1.79 -14.36 10.36
C PRO A 16 -2.75 -15.20 9.53
N LEU A 17 -2.94 -14.81 8.28
CA LEU A 17 -3.74 -15.56 7.32
C LEU A 17 -2.91 -16.75 6.83
N GLU A 18 -3.52 -17.91 6.78
CA GLU A 18 -2.78 -19.16 6.48
C GLU A 18 -2.98 -19.65 5.06
N THR A 19 -4.11 -19.35 4.44
CA THR A 19 -4.43 -19.87 3.12
C THR A 19 -4.45 -18.79 2.06
N ALA A 20 -4.23 -19.20 0.80
CA ALA A 20 -4.32 -18.28 -0.33
C ALA A 20 -5.72 -17.68 -0.45
N GLU A 21 -6.77 -18.42 -0.10
CA GLU A 21 -8.14 -17.92 -0.11
C GLU A 21 -8.36 -16.83 0.93
N GLU A 22 -7.85 -17.04 2.14
CA GLU A 22 -7.94 -16.05 3.21
C GLU A 22 -7.19 -14.77 2.82
N ILE A 23 -6.00 -14.92 2.25
CA ILE A 23 -5.20 -13.78 1.79
C ILE A 23 -5.95 -13.01 0.69
N ALA A 24 -6.51 -13.73 -0.27
CA ALA A 24 -7.22 -13.11 -1.40
C ALA A 24 -8.52 -12.42 -1.00
N SER A 25 -9.20 -12.94 0.03
CA SER A 25 -10.50 -12.41 0.47
C SER A 25 -10.40 -11.39 1.60
N TRP A 26 -9.23 -11.29 2.23
CA TRP A 26 -9.07 -10.35 3.34
C TRP A 26 -9.12 -8.91 2.86
N ASP A 27 -9.80 -8.08 3.60
CA ASP A 27 -9.95 -6.66 3.28
C ASP A 27 -9.85 -5.82 4.55
N VAL A 28 -9.43 -4.59 4.39
CA VAL A 28 -9.45 -3.62 5.49
C VAL A 28 -10.89 -3.15 5.65
N GLU A 29 -11.44 -3.31 6.84
CA GLU A 29 -12.78 -2.82 7.12
C GLU A 29 -12.82 -1.30 7.01
N GLY A 30 -13.84 -0.80 6.36
CA GLY A 30 -13.99 0.62 6.17
C GLY A 30 -15.00 0.94 5.10
N GLU A 31 -14.85 2.10 4.50
CA GLU A 31 -15.76 2.56 3.47
C GLU A 31 -15.44 1.90 2.12
N ASP A 32 -16.47 1.86 1.26
CA ASP A 32 -16.35 1.30 -0.07
C ASP A 32 -15.32 2.07 -0.92
N ILE A 33 -14.34 1.35 -1.44
CA ILE A 33 -13.28 1.89 -2.29
C ILE A 33 -13.73 2.12 -3.74
N LYS A 34 -14.83 1.51 -4.16
CA LYS A 34 -15.25 1.52 -5.57
C LYS A 34 -15.44 2.89 -6.18
N PRO A 35 -16.08 3.86 -5.50
CA PRO A 35 -16.21 5.21 -6.08
C PRO A 35 -14.87 5.87 -6.37
N TRP A 36 -13.90 5.72 -5.46
CA TRP A 36 -12.56 6.26 -5.66
C TRP A 36 -11.85 5.57 -6.83
N LEU A 37 -11.92 4.24 -6.90
CA LEU A 37 -11.32 3.49 -8.01
C LEU A 37 -11.92 3.91 -9.34
N SER A 38 -13.24 4.07 -9.41
CA SER A 38 -13.91 4.53 -10.64
C SER A 38 -13.40 5.90 -11.08
N GLU A 39 -13.20 6.82 -10.15
CA GLU A 39 -12.69 8.15 -10.43
C GLU A 39 -11.25 8.09 -10.99
N VAL A 40 -10.35 7.39 -10.31
CA VAL A 40 -8.94 7.40 -10.70
C VAL A 40 -8.63 6.47 -11.88
N ASP A 41 -9.34 5.36 -12.01
CA ASP A 41 -9.19 4.47 -13.17
C ASP A 41 -9.85 5.08 -14.40
N GLY A 42 -11.04 5.65 -14.23
CA GLY A 42 -11.76 6.30 -15.33
C GLY A 42 -11.06 7.51 -15.90
N GLY A 43 -10.31 8.22 -15.07
CA GLY A 43 -9.52 9.37 -15.50
C GLY A 43 -8.14 9.02 -16.06
N GLY A 44 -7.77 7.75 -16.07
CA GLY A 44 -6.43 7.34 -16.50
C GLY A 44 -5.33 7.76 -15.54
N ILE A 45 -5.68 8.07 -14.31
CA ILE A 45 -4.72 8.56 -13.31
C ILE A 45 -4.01 7.40 -12.63
N ARG A 46 -4.76 6.36 -12.24
CA ARG A 46 -4.20 5.20 -11.57
C ARG A 46 -3.60 4.24 -12.58
N LEU A 47 -2.32 3.93 -12.43
CA LEU A 47 -1.61 3.01 -13.31
C LEU A 47 -1.68 1.57 -12.81
N PHE A 48 -1.56 1.39 -11.51
CA PHE A 48 -1.59 0.09 -10.87
C PHE A 48 -1.78 0.25 -9.37
N GLY A 49 -2.33 -0.75 -8.74
CA GLY A 49 -2.44 -0.78 -7.30
C GLY A 49 -2.96 -2.12 -6.82
N SER A 50 -2.79 -2.37 -5.54
CA SER A 50 -3.25 -3.60 -4.91
C SER A 50 -3.32 -3.43 -3.41
N GLN A 51 -4.15 -4.22 -2.78
CA GLN A 51 -4.04 -4.48 -1.37
C GLN A 51 -2.88 -5.46 -1.15
N VAL A 52 -2.30 -5.44 0.02
CA VAL A 52 -1.32 -6.43 0.44
C VAL A 52 -1.82 -7.11 1.70
N SER A 53 -1.34 -8.31 1.96
CA SER A 53 -1.72 -9.04 3.15
C SER A 53 -1.19 -8.37 4.41
N LYS A 54 -1.67 -8.80 5.57
CA LYS A 54 -1.28 -8.20 6.85
C LYS A 54 0.19 -8.47 7.20
N PRO A 55 0.78 -7.67 8.09
CA PRO A 55 2.20 -7.79 8.43
C PRO A 55 2.62 -9.19 8.90
N ALA A 56 1.74 -9.89 9.61
CA ALA A 56 2.06 -11.23 10.09
C ALA A 56 2.30 -12.25 8.95
N ASN A 57 1.82 -11.95 7.74
CA ASN A 57 2.07 -12.78 6.55
C ASN A 57 3.33 -12.38 5.79
N ALA A 58 4.05 -11.38 6.27
CA ALA A 58 5.24 -10.89 5.59
C ALA A 58 6.46 -11.76 5.90
N SER A 59 7.43 -11.71 5.01
CA SER A 59 8.77 -12.23 5.25
C SER A 59 9.75 -11.12 4.93
N THR A 60 10.77 -10.96 5.76
CA THR A 60 11.80 -9.98 5.55
C THR A 60 13.11 -10.68 5.19
N VAL A 61 13.74 -10.24 4.11
CA VAL A 61 14.96 -10.84 3.60
C VAL A 61 16.12 -9.87 3.74
N ARG A 62 17.22 -10.33 4.32
CA ARG A 62 18.47 -9.59 4.42
C ARG A 62 19.59 -10.47 3.88
N VAL A 63 20.60 -9.82 3.30
CA VAL A 63 21.83 -10.51 2.94
C VAL A 63 22.95 -9.81 3.69
N ARG A 64 23.66 -10.56 4.52
CA ARG A 64 24.78 -10.06 5.33
C ARG A 64 25.93 -11.04 5.18
N ASP A 65 27.11 -10.52 4.85
CA ASP A 65 28.33 -11.33 4.65
C ASP A 65 28.13 -12.49 3.66
N GLY A 66 27.33 -12.24 2.61
CA GLY A 66 27.00 -13.25 1.62
C GLY A 66 25.94 -14.26 2.03
N GLU A 67 25.39 -14.14 3.22
CA GLU A 67 24.34 -15.02 3.71
C GLU A 67 22.95 -14.40 3.57
N MET A 68 21.99 -15.21 3.11
CA MET A 68 20.59 -14.83 3.08
C MET A 68 19.95 -15.12 4.43
N ILE A 69 19.37 -14.09 5.01
CA ILE A 69 18.66 -14.19 6.29
C ILE A 69 17.19 -13.85 6.05
N VAL A 70 16.31 -14.79 6.39
CA VAL A 70 14.88 -14.61 6.21
C VAL A 70 14.22 -14.61 7.60
N SER A 71 13.46 -13.57 7.86
CA SER A 71 12.71 -13.44 9.12
C SER A 71 11.22 -13.39 8.80
N ASP A 72 10.41 -14.03 9.63
CA ASP A 72 8.96 -13.92 9.53
C ASP A 72 8.51 -12.53 10.03
N GLY A 73 7.50 -12.00 9.36
CA GLY A 73 6.97 -10.69 9.73
C GLY A 73 7.67 -9.53 9.01
N PRO A 74 7.22 -8.31 9.28
CA PRO A 74 7.78 -7.12 8.65
C PRO A 74 9.15 -6.76 9.24
N PHE A 75 9.90 -5.91 8.50
CA PHE A 75 11.22 -5.47 8.95
C PHE A 75 11.17 -4.68 10.28
N ALA A 76 10.04 -4.10 10.58
CA ALA A 76 9.82 -3.38 11.84
C ALA A 76 8.37 -3.54 12.27
N GLU A 77 8.16 -3.72 13.57
CA GLU A 77 6.81 -3.71 14.14
C GLU A 77 6.43 -2.27 14.44
N THR A 78 5.36 -1.81 13.83
CA THR A 78 4.86 -0.45 14.02
C THR A 78 3.36 -0.49 14.25
N LYS A 79 2.82 0.60 14.80
CA LYS A 79 1.37 0.76 14.96
C LYS A 79 0.68 0.90 13.62
N GLU A 80 1.31 1.62 12.72
CA GLU A 80 0.81 1.78 11.36
C GLU A 80 1.46 0.74 10.47
N TRP A 81 0.67 0.16 9.58
CA TRP A 81 1.16 -0.79 8.62
C TRP A 81 0.53 -0.55 7.27
N MET A 82 1.25 -0.92 6.23
CA MET A 82 0.80 -0.74 4.85
C MET A 82 -0.21 -1.81 4.50
N ALA A 83 -1.43 -1.39 4.18
CA ALA A 83 -2.50 -2.29 3.77
C ALA A 83 -2.61 -2.41 2.26
N GLY A 84 -2.04 -1.47 1.53
CA GLY A 84 -2.09 -1.46 0.08
C GLY A 84 -1.29 -0.30 -0.49
N PHE A 85 -1.29 -0.23 -1.81
CA PHE A 85 -0.60 0.86 -2.50
C PHE A 85 -1.26 1.12 -3.84
N ASP A 86 -1.07 2.34 -4.33
CA ASP A 86 -1.47 2.73 -5.68
C ASP A 86 -0.37 3.55 -6.32
N ILE A 87 -0.17 3.33 -7.62
CA ILE A 87 0.74 4.15 -8.42
C ILE A 87 -0.14 5.03 -9.30
N ILE A 88 0.03 6.34 -9.17
CA ILE A 88 -0.75 7.31 -9.95
C ILE A 88 0.17 8.19 -10.77
N GLU A 89 -0.37 8.75 -11.84
CA GLU A 89 0.31 9.75 -12.65
C GLU A 89 -0.53 11.01 -12.69
N CYS A 90 0.06 12.13 -12.31
CA CYS A 90 -0.62 13.42 -12.31
C CYS A 90 0.40 14.55 -12.39
N ASP A 91 -0.08 15.80 -12.44
CA ASP A 91 0.76 16.94 -12.77
C ASP A 91 1.64 17.44 -11.62
N SER A 92 1.21 17.26 -10.37
CA SER A 92 1.92 17.83 -9.23
C SER A 92 1.65 17.07 -7.95
N MET A 93 2.49 17.29 -6.95
CA MET A 93 2.29 16.79 -5.60
C MET A 93 0.97 17.29 -5.02
N ALA A 94 0.61 18.54 -5.27
CA ALA A 94 -0.66 19.09 -4.79
C ALA A 94 -1.84 18.31 -5.33
N GLN A 95 -1.81 17.95 -6.60
CA GLN A 95 -2.85 17.12 -7.21
C GLN A 95 -2.86 15.70 -6.62
N ALA A 96 -1.67 15.11 -6.42
CA ALA A 96 -1.56 13.79 -5.80
C ALA A 96 -2.15 13.78 -4.39
N ILE A 97 -1.92 14.82 -3.62
CA ILE A 97 -2.48 14.98 -2.28
C ILE A 97 -4.00 15.06 -2.32
N GLU A 98 -4.56 15.81 -3.26
CA GLU A 98 -6.02 15.90 -3.43
C GLU A 98 -6.63 14.55 -3.78
N ILE A 99 -5.98 13.80 -4.66
CA ILE A 99 -6.41 12.45 -5.03
C ILE A 99 -6.38 11.53 -3.81
N ALA A 100 -5.29 11.56 -3.05
CA ALA A 100 -5.14 10.75 -1.84
C ALA A 100 -6.19 11.09 -0.78
N ALA A 101 -6.52 12.38 -0.64
CA ALA A 101 -7.49 12.84 0.35
C ALA A 101 -8.89 12.27 0.11
N ARG A 102 -9.22 11.90 -1.11
CA ARG A 102 -10.51 11.30 -1.44
C ARG A 102 -10.55 9.79 -1.27
N HIS A 103 -9.41 9.17 -0.98
CA HIS A 103 -9.35 7.73 -0.70
C HIS A 103 -10.06 7.45 0.63
N PRO A 104 -10.92 6.42 0.70
CA PRO A 104 -11.68 6.12 1.93
C PRO A 104 -10.80 5.93 3.17
N VAL A 105 -9.65 5.30 3.04
CA VAL A 105 -8.75 5.05 4.18
C VAL A 105 -8.20 6.34 4.77
N ALA A 106 -8.13 7.43 4.00
CA ALA A 106 -7.66 8.72 4.53
C ALA A 106 -8.51 9.24 5.69
N LYS A 107 -9.75 8.76 5.82
CA LYS A 107 -10.68 9.19 6.89
C LYS A 107 -10.36 8.57 8.25
N PHE A 108 -9.76 7.39 8.27
CA PHE A 108 -9.47 6.70 9.53
C PHE A 108 -8.03 6.18 9.63
N GLY A 109 -7.33 6.10 8.53
CA GLY A 109 -5.93 5.76 8.48
C GLY A 109 -5.15 6.92 7.88
N MET A 110 -4.19 6.59 7.04
CA MET A 110 -3.40 7.62 6.37
C MET A 110 -2.93 7.15 5.01
N ILE A 111 -2.69 8.10 4.12
CA ILE A 111 -2.10 7.84 2.81
C ILE A 111 -0.80 8.61 2.74
N GLU A 112 0.32 7.89 2.66
CA GLU A 112 1.61 8.52 2.45
C GLU A 112 1.83 8.69 0.95
N VAL A 113 2.13 9.90 0.53
CA VAL A 113 2.34 10.23 -0.89
C VAL A 113 3.83 10.44 -1.13
N ARG A 114 4.42 9.65 -2.03
CA ARG A 114 5.83 9.80 -2.38
C ARG A 114 6.02 9.98 -3.88
N PRO A 115 6.73 11.02 -4.30
CA PRO A 115 7.08 11.14 -5.72
C PRO A 115 8.06 10.02 -6.10
N PHE A 116 7.91 9.51 -7.31
CA PHE A 116 8.84 8.51 -7.82
C PHE A 116 10.21 9.13 -8.06
N ARG A 117 11.22 8.34 -7.79
CA ARG A 117 12.59 8.61 -8.16
C ARG A 117 13.01 7.51 -9.12
N PRO A 118 13.07 7.79 -10.44
CA PRO A 118 13.40 6.75 -11.42
C PRO A 118 14.75 6.09 -11.13
N LEU A 119 14.84 4.82 -11.49
CA LEU A 119 16.12 4.12 -11.47
C LEU A 119 17.02 4.72 -12.54
N PRO A 120 18.36 4.59 -12.41
CA PRO A 120 19.29 5.24 -13.34
C PRO A 120 19.13 4.89 -14.81
N ARG A 121 18.36 3.85 -15.14
CA ARG A 121 18.13 3.40 -16.51
C ARG A 121 16.72 3.64 -17.04
N ASP A 122 15.90 4.27 -16.25
CA ASP A 122 14.49 4.51 -16.61
C ASP A 122 14.33 5.77 -17.47
#